data_e2f3dbf950993b4d8484cfcde265cfc3
#
_entry.id   e2f3dbf950993b4d8484cfcde265cfc3
#
_cell.length_a   1.000
_cell.length_b   1.000
_cell.length_c   1.000
_cell.angle_alpha   90.00
_cell.angle_beta   90.00
_cell.angle_gamma   90.00
#
_symmetry.space_group_name_H-M   'P 1'
#
loop_
_entity.id
_entity.type
_entity.pdbx_description
1 polymer ?
#
loop_
_entity_poly.entity_id
_entity_poly.type
_entity_poly.pdbx_seq_one_letter_code
_entity_poly.pdbx_strand_id
1 'polypeptide(L)'
;MNDWFTIDTVDENTYAISEYKHWEETHCYLLNGTKRSLLIDTGLGICDISKVVSALTDKPVTAVATHIHWDHIGGHKYYPDFYAHEAEIEWLNGKFPQPLEKIKECVVDRCDLPDGYDVSAYELFQGLPTKVLYGGEIIDVGGRSIEVLHTPGHSPGHMCFWEKEKGYLYTGDLVYKGTLAAWFPSTDPDAYL
;
A
#
# COMPACT_ATOMS: atom_id res chain seq x y z
N MET A 1 -9.08 -20.08 4.83
CA MET A 1 -8.59 -18.78 4.38
C MET A 1 -9.75 -17.81 4.45
N ASN A 2 -9.55 -16.61 4.96
CA ASN A 2 -10.60 -15.59 4.92
C ASN A 2 -10.85 -15.24 3.44
N ASP A 3 -12.09 -15.22 2.99
CA ASP A 3 -12.50 -14.91 1.61
C ASP A 3 -12.48 -13.41 1.29
N TRP A 4 -11.84 -12.61 2.17
CA TRP A 4 -11.69 -11.17 2.02
C TRP A 4 -10.78 -10.78 0.85
N PHE A 5 -9.63 -11.43 0.74
CA PHE A 5 -8.66 -11.14 -0.29
C PHE A 5 -8.85 -12.01 -1.53
N THR A 6 -8.80 -11.40 -2.71
CA THR A 6 -8.61 -12.08 -3.98
C THR A 6 -7.14 -12.06 -4.35
N ILE A 7 -6.60 -13.23 -4.74
CA ILE A 7 -5.17 -13.37 -5.09
C ILE A 7 -5.07 -13.74 -6.56
N ASP A 8 -4.45 -12.85 -7.33
CA ASP A 8 -4.15 -13.07 -8.74
C ASP A 8 -2.66 -13.28 -8.94
N THR A 9 -2.29 -14.34 -9.66
CA THR A 9 -0.90 -14.59 -10.04
C THR A 9 -0.59 -13.80 -11.31
N VAL A 10 0.24 -12.76 -11.18
CA VAL A 10 0.69 -11.93 -12.31
C VAL A 10 1.77 -12.68 -13.11
N ASP A 11 2.75 -13.25 -12.39
CA ASP A 11 3.74 -14.19 -12.89
C ASP A 11 4.19 -15.13 -11.75
N GLU A 12 5.12 -16.05 -12.02
CA GLU A 12 5.59 -17.07 -11.06
C GLU A 12 6.09 -16.52 -9.71
N ASN A 13 6.47 -15.22 -9.66
CA ASN A 13 7.05 -14.56 -8.50
C ASN A 13 6.38 -13.22 -8.16
N THR A 14 5.21 -12.95 -8.76
CA THR A 14 4.47 -11.69 -8.57
C THR A 14 2.99 -11.96 -8.38
N TYR A 15 2.43 -11.47 -7.29
CA TYR A 15 1.03 -11.62 -6.92
C TYR A 15 0.37 -10.26 -6.70
N ALA A 16 -0.86 -10.10 -7.21
CA ALA A 16 -1.76 -9.02 -6.80
C ALA A 16 -2.70 -9.56 -5.72
N ILE A 17 -2.84 -8.84 -4.63
CA ILE A 17 -3.70 -9.16 -3.49
C ILE A 17 -4.71 -8.03 -3.39
N SER A 18 -5.97 -8.32 -3.70
CA SER A 18 -7.01 -7.33 -3.93
C SER A 18 -8.14 -7.43 -2.93
N GLU A 19 -8.73 -6.29 -2.54
CA GLU A 19 -9.80 -6.18 -1.54
C GLU A 19 -11.12 -5.75 -2.22
N TYR A 20 -11.64 -6.55 -3.19
CA TYR A 20 -12.84 -6.25 -3.98
C TYR A 20 -14.16 -6.17 -3.20
N LYS A 21 -14.17 -6.54 -1.91
CA LYS A 21 -15.34 -6.42 -1.04
C LYS A 21 -15.53 -5.02 -0.49
N HIS A 22 -14.59 -4.12 -0.77
CA HIS A 22 -14.64 -2.70 -0.42
C HIS A 22 -14.65 -1.84 -1.68
N TRP A 23 -15.31 -0.69 -1.64
CA TRP A 23 -15.44 0.20 -2.80
C TRP A 23 -14.12 0.83 -3.27
N GLU A 24 -13.13 0.95 -2.40
CA GLU A 24 -11.77 1.40 -2.79
C GLU A 24 -11.06 0.37 -3.69
N GLU A 25 -11.45 -0.91 -3.61
CA GLU A 25 -10.85 -1.99 -4.40
C GLU A 25 -9.32 -1.98 -4.35
N THR A 26 -8.74 -1.73 -3.17
CA THR A 26 -7.29 -1.57 -2.98
C THR A 26 -6.51 -2.81 -3.42
N HIS A 27 -5.41 -2.59 -4.12
CA HIS A 27 -4.50 -3.62 -4.60
C HIS A 27 -3.14 -3.51 -3.93
N CYS A 28 -2.67 -4.60 -3.35
CA CYS A 28 -1.30 -4.76 -2.87
C CYS A 28 -0.54 -5.71 -3.79
N TYR A 29 0.76 -5.51 -3.94
CA TYR A 29 1.57 -6.37 -4.81
C TYR A 29 2.70 -7.02 -4.05
N LEU A 30 2.76 -8.37 -4.05
CA LEU A 30 3.86 -9.13 -3.48
C LEU A 30 4.85 -9.54 -4.58
N LEU A 31 6.09 -9.10 -4.46
CA LEU A 31 7.18 -9.35 -5.38
C LEU A 31 8.21 -10.25 -4.70
N ASN A 32 8.27 -11.52 -5.07
CA ASN A 32 9.22 -12.48 -4.51
C ASN A 32 10.58 -12.38 -5.22
N GLY A 33 11.61 -12.00 -4.48
CA GLY A 33 13.00 -12.09 -4.92
C GLY A 33 13.69 -13.35 -4.39
N THR A 34 14.98 -13.49 -4.63
CA THR A 34 15.76 -14.65 -4.11
C THR A 34 16.22 -14.45 -2.66
N LYS A 35 16.34 -13.20 -2.19
CA LYS A 35 16.82 -12.84 -0.85
C LYS A 35 15.68 -12.48 0.11
N ARG A 36 14.70 -11.75 -0.37
CA ARG A 36 13.54 -11.26 0.37
C ARG A 36 12.38 -11.00 -0.58
N SER A 37 11.23 -10.69 -0.03
CA SER A 37 10.06 -10.23 -0.79
C SER A 37 9.80 -8.75 -0.51
N LEU A 38 9.27 -8.03 -1.50
CA LEU A 38 8.75 -6.68 -1.36
C LEU A 38 7.23 -6.74 -1.42
N LEU A 39 6.56 -6.15 -0.44
CA LEU A 39 5.12 -5.96 -0.45
C LEU A 39 4.85 -4.47 -0.69
N ILE A 40 4.31 -4.14 -1.84
CA ILE A 40 3.88 -2.79 -2.19
C ILE A 40 2.46 -2.61 -1.70
N ASP A 41 2.27 -1.69 -0.77
CA ASP A 41 1.07 -1.43 0.02
C ASP A 41 0.62 -2.62 0.89
N THR A 42 -0.27 -2.35 1.82
CA THR A 42 -0.74 -3.36 2.79
C THR A 42 -2.25 -3.32 3.02
N GLY A 43 -2.97 -2.60 2.16
CA GLY A 43 -4.42 -2.58 2.10
C GLY A 43 -5.12 -1.81 3.20
N LEU A 44 -6.42 -2.05 3.29
CA LEU A 44 -7.37 -1.37 4.16
C LEU A 44 -7.17 -1.66 5.67
N GLY A 45 -6.52 -2.77 6.00
CA GLY A 45 -6.37 -3.19 7.41
C GLY A 45 -7.62 -3.80 8.04
N ILE A 46 -8.67 -4.08 7.26
CA ILE A 46 -9.89 -4.76 7.70
C ILE A 46 -9.60 -6.21 8.05
N CYS A 47 -8.82 -6.89 7.20
CA CYS A 47 -8.33 -8.25 7.46
C CYS A 47 -6.81 -8.30 7.52
N ASP A 48 -6.30 -9.35 8.15
CA ASP A 48 -4.87 -9.56 8.34
C ASP A 48 -4.21 -10.08 7.05
N ILE A 49 -3.63 -9.16 6.26
CA ILE A 49 -2.93 -9.46 5.02
C ILE A 49 -1.69 -10.34 5.24
N SER A 50 -1.07 -10.31 6.44
CA SER A 50 0.14 -11.09 6.71
C SER A 50 -0.08 -12.58 6.59
N LYS A 51 -1.30 -13.07 6.85
CA LYS A 51 -1.68 -14.47 6.68
C LYS A 51 -1.69 -14.91 5.22
N VAL A 52 -2.09 -14.01 4.32
CA VAL A 52 -2.06 -14.27 2.88
C VAL A 52 -0.61 -14.22 2.38
N VAL A 53 0.13 -13.18 2.75
CA VAL A 53 1.53 -13.02 2.35
C VAL A 53 2.38 -14.18 2.82
N SER A 54 2.22 -14.66 4.06
CA SER A 54 2.98 -15.82 4.58
C SER A 54 2.65 -17.15 3.89
N ALA A 55 1.52 -17.25 3.20
CA ALA A 55 1.20 -18.40 2.36
C ALA A 55 1.84 -18.32 0.95
N LEU A 56 2.29 -17.13 0.52
CA LEU A 56 2.84 -16.85 -0.80
C LEU A 56 4.37 -16.73 -0.79
N THR A 57 4.99 -16.56 0.38
CA THR A 57 6.45 -16.47 0.53
C THR A 57 6.90 -16.96 1.91
N ASP A 58 8.05 -17.62 1.95
CA ASP A 58 8.77 -18.02 3.17
C ASP A 58 9.92 -17.06 3.53
N LYS A 59 10.10 -16.00 2.73
CA LYS A 59 11.20 -15.05 2.86
C LYS A 59 10.85 -13.89 3.78
N PRO A 60 11.85 -13.19 4.33
CA PRO A 60 11.61 -11.90 4.98
C PRO A 60 10.90 -10.94 4.04
N VAL A 61 9.90 -10.24 4.55
CA VAL A 61 9.11 -9.28 3.78
C VAL A 61 9.44 -7.87 4.24
N THR A 62 9.79 -7.01 3.27
CA THR A 62 9.83 -5.56 3.46
C THR A 62 8.54 -4.99 2.87
N ALA A 63 7.79 -4.22 3.63
CA ALA A 63 6.67 -3.45 3.09
C ALA A 63 7.16 -2.11 2.56
N VAL A 64 6.50 -1.57 1.55
CA VAL A 64 6.72 -0.20 1.07
C VAL A 64 5.38 0.40 0.70
N ALA A 65 5.11 1.63 1.16
CA ALA A 65 3.89 2.32 0.78
C ALA A 65 4.10 3.10 -0.52
N THR A 66 3.11 3.03 -1.43
CA THR A 66 3.04 3.98 -2.55
C THR A 66 2.84 5.39 -2.02
N HIS A 67 2.01 5.54 -0.99
CA HIS A 67 1.74 6.77 -0.26
C HIS A 67 1.07 6.44 1.09
N ILE A 68 0.94 7.43 1.97
CA ILE A 68 0.39 7.24 3.31
C ILE A 68 -1.08 7.64 3.35
N HIS A 69 -1.93 6.98 2.58
CA HIS A 69 -3.36 6.98 2.82
C HIS A 69 -3.79 5.72 3.57
N TRP A 70 -4.91 5.82 4.28
CA TRP A 70 -5.38 4.82 5.24
C TRP A 70 -5.61 3.45 4.63
N ASP A 71 -6.03 3.41 3.37
CA ASP A 71 -6.35 2.22 2.59
C ASP A 71 -5.12 1.53 1.98
N HIS A 72 -3.94 2.15 2.06
CA HIS A 72 -2.66 1.60 1.60
C HIS A 72 -1.75 1.11 2.74
N ILE A 73 -1.99 1.55 3.98
CA ILE A 73 -1.09 1.27 5.11
C ILE A 73 -1.72 0.43 6.24
N GLY A 74 -2.96 -0.03 6.08
CA GLY A 74 -3.71 -0.69 7.15
C GLY A 74 -3.05 -1.95 7.72
N GLY A 75 -2.28 -2.67 6.92
CA GLY A 75 -1.52 -3.86 7.33
C GLY A 75 -0.05 -3.60 7.68
N HIS A 76 0.45 -2.36 7.64
CA HIS A 76 1.87 -2.06 7.95
C HIS A 76 2.30 -2.52 9.34
N LYS A 77 1.38 -2.55 10.30
CA LYS A 77 1.61 -3.06 11.67
C LYS A 77 2.17 -4.49 11.74
N TYR A 78 2.02 -5.27 10.68
CA TYR A 78 2.54 -6.65 10.60
C TYR A 78 3.98 -6.72 10.07
N TYR A 79 4.52 -5.60 9.56
CA TYR A 79 5.82 -5.55 8.89
C TYR A 79 6.76 -4.58 9.60
N PRO A 80 7.66 -5.08 10.48
CA PRO A 80 8.60 -4.22 11.20
C PRO A 80 9.62 -3.54 10.26
N ASP A 81 9.89 -4.11 9.08
CA ASP A 81 10.71 -3.50 8.05
C ASP A 81 9.81 -2.89 6.97
N PHE A 82 9.65 -1.57 7.01
CA PHE A 82 8.86 -0.86 6.01
C PHE A 82 9.49 0.47 5.59
N TYR A 83 9.18 0.90 4.37
CA TYR A 83 9.71 2.09 3.72
C TYR A 83 8.57 3.05 3.37
N ALA A 84 8.85 4.35 3.48
CA ALA A 84 7.90 5.40 3.13
C ALA A 84 8.64 6.63 2.59
N HIS A 85 7.94 7.48 1.84
CA HIS A 85 8.51 8.72 1.32
C HIS A 85 8.61 9.79 2.40
N GLU A 86 9.68 10.59 2.34
CA GLU A 86 9.99 11.65 3.32
C GLU A 86 8.85 12.64 3.53
N ALA A 87 8.18 13.06 2.47
CA ALA A 87 7.14 14.07 2.52
C ALA A 87 5.90 13.69 3.36
N GLU A 88 5.72 12.40 3.71
CA GLU A 88 4.55 11.91 4.45
C GLU A 88 4.88 11.27 5.81
N ILE A 89 6.12 11.30 6.25
CA ILE A 89 6.52 10.69 7.53
C ILE A 89 5.75 11.28 8.72
N GLU A 90 5.47 12.57 8.68
CA GLU A 90 4.70 13.23 9.74
C GLU A 90 3.26 12.67 9.86
N TRP A 91 2.70 12.11 8.77
CA TRP A 91 1.38 11.45 8.82
C TRP A 91 1.42 10.13 9.59
N LEU A 92 2.56 9.46 9.59
CA LEU A 92 2.82 8.27 10.41
C LEU A 92 3.16 8.61 11.87
N ASN A 93 3.21 9.90 12.20
CA ASN A 93 3.56 10.42 13.51
C ASN A 93 2.50 11.40 14.04
N GLY A 94 1.24 11.01 13.97
CA GLY A 94 0.10 11.74 14.54
C GLY A 94 -0.40 12.95 13.76
N LYS A 95 0.14 13.22 12.54
CA LYS A 95 -0.28 14.36 11.72
C LYS A 95 -0.98 13.93 10.42
N PHE A 96 -1.68 12.81 10.47
CA PHE A 96 -2.48 12.38 9.33
C PHE A 96 -3.55 13.45 9.00
N PRO A 97 -3.77 13.81 7.72
CA PRO A 97 -4.59 14.98 7.35
C PRO A 97 -6.10 14.83 7.57
N GLN A 98 -6.55 13.63 7.93
CA GLN A 98 -7.96 13.35 8.21
C GLN A 98 -8.14 12.80 9.63
N PRO A 99 -9.24 13.18 10.33
CA PRO A 99 -9.57 12.59 11.63
C PRO A 99 -9.88 11.10 11.53
N LEU A 100 -9.47 10.31 12.53
CA LEU A 100 -9.72 8.86 12.58
C LEU A 100 -11.22 8.50 12.42
N GLU A 101 -12.12 9.30 12.98
CA GLU A 101 -13.56 9.05 12.86
C GLU A 101 -14.05 9.14 11.39
N LYS A 102 -13.46 10.05 10.59
CA LYS A 102 -13.76 10.11 9.15
C LYS A 102 -13.22 8.91 8.39
N ILE A 103 -12.06 8.43 8.78
CA ILE A 103 -11.49 7.19 8.22
C ILE A 103 -12.38 5.99 8.56
N LYS A 104 -12.86 5.88 9.80
CA LYS A 104 -13.79 4.82 10.21
C LYS A 104 -15.11 4.84 9.42
N GLU A 105 -15.62 6.02 9.07
CA GLU A 105 -16.77 6.16 8.17
C GLU A 105 -16.45 5.56 6.79
N CYS A 106 -15.25 5.84 6.23
CA CYS A 106 -14.81 5.29 4.94
C CYS A 106 -14.63 3.77 4.99
N VAL A 107 -14.05 3.24 6.07
CA VAL A 107 -13.82 1.78 6.26
C VAL A 107 -15.10 0.96 6.20
N VAL A 108 -16.24 1.52 6.60
CA VAL A 108 -17.53 0.81 6.58
C VAL A 108 -18.43 1.19 5.40
N ASP A 109 -18.03 2.18 4.61
CA ASP A 109 -18.83 2.64 3.47
C ASP A 109 -18.80 1.59 2.34
N ARG A 110 -19.95 1.29 1.78
CA ARG A 110 -20.15 0.42 0.60
C ARG A 110 -19.22 -0.81 0.61
N CYS A 111 -19.25 -1.53 1.74
CA CYS A 111 -18.34 -2.61 2.04
C CYS A 111 -19.09 -3.86 2.51
N ASP A 112 -18.68 -5.02 2.01
CA ASP A 112 -19.14 -6.33 2.49
C ASP A 112 -18.20 -6.83 3.60
N LEU A 113 -18.32 -6.20 4.79
CA LEU A 113 -17.45 -6.47 5.93
C LEU A 113 -17.52 -7.92 6.41
N PRO A 114 -16.42 -8.48 6.93
CA PRO A 114 -16.43 -9.78 7.57
C PRO A 114 -17.39 -9.84 8.76
N ASP A 115 -18.01 -11.00 8.98
CA ASP A 115 -18.88 -11.22 10.12
C ASP A 115 -18.19 -10.87 11.44
N GLY A 116 -18.86 -10.05 12.26
CA GLY A 116 -18.34 -9.62 13.55
C GLY A 116 -17.23 -8.59 13.51
N TYR A 117 -16.98 -7.96 12.37
CA TYR A 117 -16.02 -6.85 12.28
C TYR A 117 -16.47 -5.67 13.17
N ASP A 118 -15.54 -5.22 14.01
CA ASP A 118 -15.77 -4.08 14.90
C ASP A 118 -14.96 -2.87 14.45
N VAL A 119 -15.61 -1.94 13.77
CA VAL A 119 -14.96 -0.69 13.31
C VAL A 119 -14.46 0.19 14.46
N SER A 120 -15.02 0.05 15.66
CA SER A 120 -14.55 0.84 16.81
C SER A 120 -13.10 0.52 17.17
N ALA A 121 -12.67 -0.72 16.88
CA ALA A 121 -11.30 -1.21 17.08
C ALA A 121 -10.35 -0.85 15.92
N TYR A 122 -10.84 -0.24 14.84
CA TYR A 122 -9.97 0.18 13.73
C TYR A 122 -9.01 1.29 14.18
N GLU A 123 -7.74 1.09 13.88
CA GLU A 123 -6.67 2.04 14.17
C GLU A 123 -5.91 2.38 12.89
N LEU A 124 -5.65 3.66 12.67
CA LEU A 124 -4.73 4.11 11.64
C LEU A 124 -3.31 3.77 12.07
N PHE A 125 -2.57 3.07 11.21
CA PHE A 125 -1.19 2.71 11.50
C PHE A 125 -0.34 3.95 11.83
N GLN A 126 0.44 3.84 12.90
CA GLN A 126 1.44 4.83 13.30
C GLN A 126 2.78 4.13 13.54
N GLY A 127 3.87 4.71 13.06
CA GLY A 127 5.21 4.17 13.23
C GLY A 127 6.21 4.84 12.29
N LEU A 128 7.48 4.82 12.65
CA LEU A 128 8.53 5.38 11.80
C LEU A 128 9.04 4.32 10.81
N PRO A 129 9.23 4.67 9.52
CA PRO A 129 9.80 3.76 8.55
C PRO A 129 11.24 3.39 8.91
N THR A 130 11.65 2.17 8.59
CA THR A 130 13.03 1.71 8.74
C THR A 130 13.94 2.32 7.68
N LYS A 131 13.37 2.75 6.56
CA LYS A 131 14.05 3.49 5.51
C LYS A 131 13.16 4.58 4.95
N VAL A 132 13.70 5.78 4.85
CA VAL A 132 13.08 6.92 4.18
C VAL A 132 13.48 6.93 2.71
N LEU A 133 12.51 7.16 1.82
CA LEU A 133 12.70 7.23 0.37
C LEU A 133 12.46 8.66 -0.12
N TYR A 134 13.15 9.02 -1.22
CA TYR A 134 13.09 10.34 -1.85
C TYR A 134 12.79 10.28 -3.35
N GLY A 135 12.89 9.09 -3.96
CA GLY A 135 12.83 8.86 -5.41
C GLY A 135 14.20 8.68 -6.04
N GLY A 136 14.30 7.75 -6.98
CA GLY A 136 15.54 7.35 -7.64
C GLY A 136 16.29 6.20 -6.96
N GLU A 137 15.85 5.76 -5.76
CA GLU A 137 16.46 4.60 -5.12
C GLU A 137 16.09 3.31 -5.84
N ILE A 138 16.99 2.32 -5.75
CA ILE A 138 16.73 0.96 -6.20
C ILE A 138 16.52 0.06 -4.98
N ILE A 139 15.38 -0.64 -4.96
CA ILE A 139 15.09 -1.70 -3.98
C ILE A 139 15.46 -3.03 -4.61
N ASP A 140 16.58 -3.63 -4.16
CA ASP A 140 17.00 -4.98 -4.56
C ASP A 140 16.40 -6.03 -3.62
N VAL A 141 15.65 -6.97 -4.17
CA VAL A 141 15.09 -8.10 -3.43
C VAL A 141 15.80 -9.44 -3.75
N GLY A 142 16.88 -9.36 -4.51
CA GLY A 142 17.63 -10.50 -5.03
C GLY A 142 17.08 -10.98 -6.37
N GLY A 143 17.82 -10.70 -7.44
CA GLY A 143 17.44 -11.02 -8.82
C GLY A 143 16.30 -10.17 -9.39
N ARG A 144 15.84 -9.17 -8.65
CA ARG A 144 14.85 -8.17 -9.09
C ARG A 144 15.25 -6.81 -8.51
N SER A 145 15.20 -5.79 -9.35
CA SER A 145 15.53 -4.40 -9.02
C SER A 145 14.33 -3.51 -9.31
N ILE A 146 13.83 -2.85 -8.29
CA ILE A 146 12.64 -2.01 -8.35
C ILE A 146 13.07 -0.55 -8.12
N GLU A 147 12.92 0.28 -9.14
CA GLU A 147 13.22 1.72 -9.08
C GLU A 147 12.05 2.46 -8.43
N VAL A 148 12.36 3.33 -7.48
CA VAL A 148 11.42 4.22 -6.82
C VAL A 148 11.29 5.49 -7.65
N LEU A 149 10.09 5.79 -8.13
CA LEU A 149 9.78 7.01 -8.86
C LEU A 149 8.92 7.90 -7.96
N HIS A 150 9.42 9.07 -7.55
CA HIS A 150 8.59 10.06 -6.84
C HIS A 150 7.63 10.70 -7.83
N THR A 151 6.33 10.55 -7.60
CA THR A 151 5.23 10.97 -8.49
C THR A 151 4.17 11.70 -7.67
N PRO A 152 4.49 12.90 -7.16
CA PRO A 152 3.55 13.68 -6.36
C PRO A 152 2.34 14.09 -7.18
N GLY A 153 1.25 14.44 -6.51
CA GLY A 153 0.00 14.86 -7.13
C GLY A 153 -1.19 14.31 -6.36
N HIS A 154 -1.42 13.01 -6.36
CA HIS A 154 -2.43 12.38 -5.51
C HIS A 154 -2.16 12.66 -4.03
N SER A 155 -0.91 12.53 -3.63
CA SER A 155 -0.40 12.98 -2.34
C SER A 155 1.05 13.46 -2.48
N PRO A 156 1.59 14.23 -1.52
CA PRO A 156 2.92 14.85 -1.65
C PRO A 156 4.07 13.82 -1.69
N GLY A 157 3.89 12.66 -1.07
CA GLY A 157 4.90 11.60 -1.02
C GLY A 157 4.57 10.39 -1.90
N HIS A 158 3.62 10.53 -2.83
CA HIS A 158 3.24 9.43 -3.69
C HIS A 158 4.42 8.93 -4.53
N MET A 159 4.57 7.61 -4.62
CA MET A 159 5.61 6.93 -5.38
C MET A 159 5.01 5.87 -6.30
N CYS A 160 5.56 5.75 -7.49
CA CYS A 160 5.42 4.56 -8.32
C CYS A 160 6.67 3.68 -8.18
N PHE A 161 6.51 2.40 -8.42
CA PHE A 161 7.61 1.43 -8.38
C PHE A 161 7.76 0.78 -9.75
N TRP A 162 8.93 0.94 -10.36
CA TRP A 162 9.19 0.45 -11.70
C TRP A 162 10.18 -0.71 -11.73
N GLU A 163 9.72 -1.85 -12.20
CA GLU A 163 10.56 -3.02 -12.48
C GLU A 163 10.83 -3.11 -13.97
N LYS A 164 11.91 -2.42 -14.40
CA LYS A 164 12.26 -2.26 -15.80
C LYS A 164 12.42 -3.58 -16.55
N GLU A 165 13.06 -4.56 -15.93
CA GLU A 165 13.39 -5.85 -16.55
C GLU A 165 12.15 -6.66 -16.91
N LYS A 166 11.08 -6.53 -16.14
CA LYS A 166 9.78 -7.16 -16.40
C LYS A 166 8.80 -6.26 -17.14
N GLY A 167 9.09 -4.95 -17.23
CA GLY A 167 8.19 -3.95 -17.81
C GLY A 167 6.97 -3.68 -16.92
N TYR A 168 7.06 -3.88 -15.59
CA TYR A 168 5.98 -3.64 -14.65
C TYR A 168 6.12 -2.28 -13.99
N LEU A 169 5.02 -1.55 -13.93
CA LEU A 169 4.90 -0.29 -13.19
C LEU A 169 3.74 -0.42 -12.19
N TYR A 170 4.05 -0.32 -10.91
CA TYR A 170 3.09 -0.30 -9.82
C TYR A 170 2.77 1.15 -9.51
N THR A 171 1.54 1.57 -9.77
CA THR A 171 1.17 2.99 -9.89
C THR A 171 0.48 3.55 -8.66
N GLY A 172 0.10 2.72 -7.68
CA GLY A 172 -0.75 3.18 -6.59
C GLY A 172 -1.94 3.98 -7.13
N ASP A 173 -2.18 5.13 -6.55
CA ASP A 173 -3.30 6.02 -6.90
C ASP A 173 -2.94 7.10 -7.93
N LEU A 174 -1.77 7.00 -8.57
CA LEU A 174 -1.42 7.94 -9.64
C LEU A 174 -2.28 7.73 -10.89
N VAL A 175 -2.48 6.48 -11.29
CA VAL A 175 -3.28 6.12 -12.46
C VAL A 175 -3.93 4.75 -12.32
N TYR A 176 -5.23 4.71 -12.57
CA TYR A 176 -6.06 3.50 -12.59
C TYR A 176 -7.25 3.70 -13.53
N LYS A 177 -7.98 2.63 -13.80
CA LYS A 177 -9.18 2.70 -14.63
C LYS A 177 -10.34 3.30 -13.82
N GLY A 178 -10.72 4.53 -14.11
CA GLY A 178 -11.82 5.20 -13.42
C GLY A 178 -11.57 6.71 -13.28
N THR A 179 -12.30 7.34 -12.37
CA THR A 179 -12.11 8.74 -12.03
C THR A 179 -11.01 8.86 -10.98
N LEU A 180 -9.95 9.59 -11.28
CA LEU A 180 -8.86 9.80 -10.34
C LEU A 180 -9.34 10.54 -9.10
N ALA A 181 -8.95 10.04 -7.92
CA ALA A 181 -9.22 10.68 -6.64
C ALA A 181 -8.26 11.89 -6.46
N ALA A 182 -8.74 13.06 -6.85
CA ALA A 182 -7.98 14.32 -6.82
C ALA A 182 -8.66 15.39 -5.98
N TRP A 183 -9.40 15.01 -4.94
CA TRP A 183 -10.18 15.93 -4.09
C TRP A 183 -9.78 15.91 -2.60
N PHE A 184 -8.79 15.11 -2.21
CA PHE A 184 -8.29 15.15 -0.84
C PHE A 184 -7.56 16.46 -0.55
N PRO A 185 -7.56 16.94 0.70
CA PRO A 185 -6.82 18.16 1.08
C PRO A 185 -5.32 18.11 0.78
N SER A 186 -4.77 16.90 0.64
CA SER A 186 -3.36 16.64 0.33
C SER A 186 -3.07 16.55 -1.17
N THR A 187 -4.09 16.59 -2.03
CA THR A 187 -3.93 16.47 -3.47
C THR A 187 -3.47 17.81 -4.08
N ASP A 188 -2.49 17.74 -4.95
CA ASP A 188 -2.01 18.85 -5.77
C ASP A 188 -2.23 18.50 -7.26
N PRO A 189 -3.33 18.97 -7.89
CA PRO A 189 -3.60 18.69 -9.29
C PRO A 189 -2.53 19.21 -10.26
N ASP A 190 -1.81 20.28 -9.90
CA ASP A 190 -0.75 20.83 -10.74
C ASP A 190 0.51 19.94 -10.72
N ALA A 191 0.73 19.19 -9.65
CA ALA A 191 1.83 18.24 -9.56
C ALA A 191 1.61 16.94 -10.36
N TYR A 192 0.37 16.67 -10.82
CA TYR A 192 0.09 15.56 -11.75
C TYR A 192 0.61 15.83 -13.18
N LEU A 193 0.91 17.08 -13.53
CA LEU A 193 1.31 17.51 -14.87
C LEU A 193 2.83 17.61 -15.01
#